data_5ef699e302a9d66aef65965d240e7f03
#
_entry.id   5ef699e302a9d66aef65965d240e7f03
#
_cell.length_a   1.000
_cell.length_b   1.000
_cell.length_c   1.000
_cell.angle_alpha   90.00
_cell.angle_beta   90.00
_cell.angle_gamma   90.00
#
_symmetry.space_group_name_H-M   'P 1'
#
loop_
_entity.id
_entity.type
_entity.pdbx_description
1 polymer ?
#
loop_
_entity_poly.entity_id
_entity_poly.type
_entity_poly.pdbx_seq_one_letter_code
_entity_poly.pdbx_strand_id
1 'polypeptide(L)'
;EITSTFRKLKIPCDAIYLDIDYMEGFRCFTWNKEYFPDPKRMVKELLDDGFKTVAIIDPGIKIDKEYSVFKEALEKDYFCSNNNCQVCSGSLI
;
A
#
# COMPACT_ATOMS: atom_id res chain seq x y z
N GLU A 1 -4.46 16.94 -7.57
CA GLU A 1 -4.85 17.46 -8.90
C GLU A 1 -6.14 16.82 -9.42
N ILE A 2 -6.22 15.50 -9.49
CA ILE A 2 -7.42 14.79 -9.95
C ILE A 2 -8.64 15.13 -9.09
N THR A 3 -8.49 15.08 -7.77
CA THR A 3 -9.58 15.34 -6.83
C THR A 3 -10.08 16.77 -6.90
N SER A 4 -9.18 17.73 -7.00
CA SER A 4 -9.56 19.14 -7.16
C SER A 4 -10.30 19.39 -8.46
N THR A 5 -9.93 18.69 -9.54
CA THR A 5 -10.63 18.75 -10.82
C THR A 5 -12.05 18.19 -10.70
N PHE A 6 -12.25 17.07 -10.02
CA PHE A 6 -13.59 16.52 -9.77
C PHE A 6 -14.48 17.53 -9.03
N ARG A 7 -13.94 18.19 -8.00
CA ARG A 7 -14.71 19.22 -7.26
C ARG A 7 -15.01 20.43 -8.12
N LYS A 8 -14.04 20.91 -8.89
CA LYS A 8 -14.19 22.04 -9.79
C LYS A 8 -15.29 21.79 -10.85
N LEU A 9 -15.32 20.58 -11.40
CA LEU A 9 -16.29 20.17 -12.41
C LEU A 9 -17.60 19.67 -11.81
N LYS A 10 -17.71 19.62 -10.47
CA LYS A 10 -18.89 19.10 -9.75
C LYS A 10 -19.25 17.67 -10.12
N ILE A 11 -18.26 16.85 -10.40
CA ILE A 11 -18.44 15.42 -10.67
C ILE A 11 -18.52 14.69 -9.32
N PRO A 12 -19.60 13.95 -9.04
CA PRO A 12 -19.71 13.20 -7.78
C PRO A 12 -18.61 12.17 -7.64
N CYS A 13 -17.89 12.21 -6.52
CA CYS A 13 -16.86 11.25 -6.20
C CYS A 13 -16.62 11.25 -4.69
N ASP A 14 -16.63 10.08 -4.06
CA ASP A 14 -16.51 9.94 -2.61
C ASP A 14 -15.22 9.27 -2.16
N ALA A 15 -14.54 8.59 -3.03
CA ALA A 15 -13.34 7.84 -2.68
C ALA A 15 -12.28 7.91 -3.78
N ILE A 16 -11.03 7.85 -3.33
CA ILE A 16 -9.86 7.73 -4.20
C ILE A 16 -9.15 6.41 -3.86
N TYR A 17 -8.93 5.61 -4.87
CA TYR A 17 -8.26 4.32 -4.74
C TYR A 17 -6.81 4.46 -5.17
N LEU A 18 -5.89 4.04 -4.32
CA LEU A 18 -4.46 4.02 -4.59
C LEU A 18 -4.06 2.59 -4.97
N ASP A 19 -3.57 2.42 -6.18
CA ASP A 19 -3.08 1.15 -6.68
C ASP A 19 -1.61 0.94 -6.26
N ILE A 20 -0.99 -0.11 -6.73
CA ILE A 20 0.29 -0.63 -6.25
C ILE A 20 1.45 0.38 -6.21
N ASP A 21 1.41 1.41 -7.04
CA ASP A 21 2.51 2.39 -7.15
C ASP A 21 2.65 3.33 -5.94
N TYR A 22 1.70 3.30 -4.98
CA TYR A 22 1.89 4.08 -3.76
C TYR A 22 2.94 3.44 -2.83
N MET A 23 3.18 2.14 -2.98
CA MET A 23 4.11 1.39 -2.14
C MET A 23 5.57 1.67 -2.51
N GLU A 24 6.44 1.58 -1.53
CA GLU A 24 7.89 1.60 -1.77
C GLU A 24 8.35 0.22 -2.24
N GLY A 25 8.76 0.13 -3.52
CA GLY A 25 9.22 -1.12 -4.11
C GLY A 25 8.23 -2.28 -3.98
N PHE A 26 6.94 -1.98 -4.08
CA PHE A 26 5.83 -2.93 -3.95
C PHE A 26 5.80 -3.68 -2.61
N ARG A 27 6.30 -3.05 -1.54
CA ARG A 27 6.20 -3.58 -0.19
C ARG A 27 4.92 -3.07 0.46
N CYS A 28 4.05 -3.98 0.90
CA CYS A 28 2.83 -3.62 1.62
C CYS A 28 3.15 -2.84 2.90
N PHE A 29 2.28 -1.92 3.28
CA PHE A 29 2.43 -1.06 4.46
C PHE A 29 3.58 -0.06 4.37
N THR A 30 4.01 0.28 3.17
CA THR A 30 5.03 1.31 2.91
C THR A 30 4.49 2.36 1.96
N TRP A 31 5.15 3.52 1.93
CA TRP A 31 4.83 4.61 1.01
C TRP A 31 6.04 4.95 0.16
N ASN A 32 5.83 5.13 -1.13
CA ASN A 32 6.83 5.69 -2.02
C ASN A 32 6.94 7.19 -1.74
N LYS A 33 8.02 7.59 -1.09
CA LYS A 33 8.19 8.98 -0.64
C LYS A 33 8.50 9.96 -1.77
N GLU A 34 8.88 9.46 -2.93
CA GLU A 34 9.07 10.30 -4.10
C GLU A 34 7.73 10.86 -4.59
N TYR A 35 6.70 10.02 -4.67
CA TYR A 35 5.36 10.42 -5.12
C TYR A 35 4.44 10.85 -3.97
N PHE A 36 4.69 10.35 -2.78
CA PHE A 36 3.88 10.59 -1.59
C PHE A 36 4.77 11.00 -0.41
N PRO A 37 5.37 12.21 -0.46
CA PRO A 37 6.33 12.64 0.57
C PRO A 37 5.71 12.80 1.96
N ASP A 38 4.43 13.14 2.03
CA ASP A 38 3.69 13.25 3.28
C ASP A 38 2.31 12.63 3.13
N PRO A 39 2.23 11.27 3.21
CA PRO A 39 0.96 10.58 2.98
C PRO A 39 -0.11 10.90 4.04
N LYS A 40 0.29 11.15 5.26
CA LYS A 40 -0.64 11.50 6.34
C LYS A 40 -1.35 12.82 6.06
N ARG A 41 -0.60 13.82 5.62
CA ARG A 41 -1.15 15.12 5.22
C ARG A 41 -2.06 14.98 4.00
N MET A 42 -1.64 14.22 3.00
CA MET A 42 -2.42 13.97 1.80
C MET A 42 -3.77 13.35 2.13
N VAL A 43 -3.80 12.32 2.95
CA VAL A 43 -5.04 11.63 3.35
C VAL A 43 -5.96 12.59 4.10
N LYS A 44 -5.40 13.42 4.97
CA LYS A 44 -6.18 14.43 5.72
C LYS A 44 -6.78 15.47 4.78
N GLU A 45 -6.01 16.01 3.85
CA GLU A 45 -6.49 16.99 2.88
C GLU A 45 -7.60 16.40 2.00
N LEU A 46 -7.45 15.14 1.57
CA LEU A 46 -8.49 14.44 0.82
C LEU A 46 -9.78 14.30 1.63
N LEU A 47 -9.65 13.93 2.89
CA LEU A 47 -10.81 13.79 3.78
C LEU A 47 -11.51 15.13 3.98
N ASP A 48 -10.77 16.22 4.15
CA ASP A 48 -11.33 17.57 4.27
C ASP A 48 -12.11 17.98 3.01
N ASP A 49 -11.71 17.48 1.85
CA ASP A 49 -12.40 17.70 0.58
C ASP A 49 -13.54 16.69 0.32
N GLY A 50 -13.81 15.82 1.27
CA GLY A 50 -14.89 14.82 1.18
C GLY A 50 -14.51 13.53 0.47
N PHE A 51 -13.22 13.22 0.35
CA PHE A 51 -12.74 11.97 -0.24
C PHE A 51 -12.20 11.02 0.80
N LYS A 52 -12.65 9.79 0.78
CA LYS A 52 -12.03 8.70 1.54
C LYS A 52 -10.93 8.07 0.70
N THR A 53 -9.86 7.66 1.34
CA THR A 53 -8.72 7.03 0.66
C THR A 53 -8.76 5.52 0.88
N VAL A 54 -8.66 4.77 -0.19
CA VAL A 54 -8.57 3.30 -0.15
C VAL A 54 -7.26 2.90 -0.82
N ALA A 55 -6.44 2.12 -0.12
CA ALA A 55 -5.17 1.64 -0.62
C ALA A 55 -5.23 0.12 -0.81
N ILE A 56 -4.76 -0.36 -1.93
CA ILE A 56 -4.69 -1.79 -2.20
C ILE A 56 -3.64 -2.44 -1.31
N ILE A 57 -3.89 -3.66 -0.87
CA ILE A 57 -2.92 -4.51 -0.18
C ILE A 57 -2.86 -5.84 -0.91
N ASP A 58 -1.68 -6.20 -1.38
CA ASP A 58 -1.47 -7.50 -2.02
C ASP A 58 -1.38 -8.62 -0.98
N PRO A 59 -1.72 -9.86 -1.36
CA PRO A 59 -1.70 -10.99 -0.43
C PRO A 59 -0.30 -11.50 -0.10
N GLY A 60 0.71 -11.04 -0.83
CA GLY A 60 2.10 -11.46 -0.63
C GLY A 60 2.94 -10.41 0.05
N ILE A 61 3.98 -10.86 0.73
CA ILE A 61 4.96 -10.00 1.40
C ILE A 61 6.31 -10.17 0.67
N LYS A 62 6.91 -9.05 0.25
CA LYS A 62 8.17 -9.06 -0.48
C LYS A 62 9.29 -9.67 0.36
N ILE A 63 10.07 -10.56 -0.23
CA ILE A 63 11.25 -11.15 0.41
C ILE A 63 12.37 -10.12 0.40
N ASP A 64 12.59 -9.49 1.55
CA ASP A 64 13.59 -8.45 1.71
C ASP A 64 14.01 -8.38 3.17
N LYS A 65 15.29 -8.62 3.44
CA LYS A 65 15.85 -8.65 4.79
C LYS A 65 15.80 -7.30 5.49
N GLU A 66 15.70 -6.19 4.72
CA GLU A 66 15.59 -4.85 5.27
C GLU A 66 14.13 -4.42 5.51
N TYR A 67 13.18 -5.21 5.04
CA TYR A 67 11.75 -4.93 5.19
C TYR A 67 11.24 -5.44 6.54
N SER A 68 10.87 -4.53 7.42
CA SER A 68 10.48 -4.85 8.80
C SER A 68 9.31 -5.85 8.89
N VAL A 69 8.32 -5.72 8.01
CA VAL A 69 7.16 -6.63 7.97
C VAL A 69 7.60 -8.06 7.63
N PHE A 70 8.51 -8.21 6.67
CA PHE A 70 9.07 -9.52 6.32
C PHE A 70 9.86 -10.12 7.49
N LYS A 71 10.72 -9.31 8.13
CA LYS A 71 11.49 -9.75 9.29
C LYS A 71 10.59 -10.24 10.41
N GLU A 72 9.57 -9.48 10.76
CA GLU A 72 8.65 -9.83 11.83
C GLU A 72 7.85 -11.09 11.52
N ALA A 73 7.35 -11.20 10.29
CA ALA A 73 6.58 -12.37 9.86
C ALA A 73 7.43 -13.64 9.83
N LEU A 74 8.71 -13.51 9.42
CA LEU A 74 9.64 -14.63 9.42
C LEU A 74 9.97 -15.07 10.85
N GLU A 75 10.24 -14.12 11.74
CA GLU A 75 10.55 -14.36 13.14
C GLU A 75 9.40 -15.04 13.88
N LYS A 76 8.17 -14.61 13.61
CA LYS A 76 6.95 -15.14 14.25
C LYS A 76 6.31 -16.30 13.52
N ASP A 77 6.94 -16.80 12.45
CA ASP A 77 6.47 -17.95 11.67
C ASP A 77 5.06 -17.75 11.09
N TYR A 78 4.80 -16.56 10.52
CA TYR A 78 3.50 -16.25 9.92
C TYR A 78 3.37 -16.70 8.46
N PHE A 79 4.47 -17.07 7.81
CA PHE A 79 4.44 -17.48 6.41
C PHE A 79 4.04 -18.94 6.25
N CYS A 80 3.41 -19.24 5.12
CA CYS A 80 3.17 -20.61 4.71
C CYS A 80 4.49 -21.32 4.46
N SER A 81 4.62 -22.56 4.90
CA SER A 81 5.81 -23.35 4.68
C SER A 81 5.45 -24.70 4.04
N ASN A 82 6.40 -25.26 3.31
CA ASN A 82 6.27 -26.58 2.70
C ASN A 82 6.60 -27.69 3.71
N ASN A 83 6.53 -28.97 3.26
CA ASN A 83 6.81 -30.12 4.11
C ASN A 83 8.25 -30.17 4.66
N ASN A 84 9.16 -29.39 4.07
CA ASN A 84 10.55 -29.28 4.52
C ASN A 84 10.78 -28.05 5.42
N CYS A 85 9.71 -27.45 5.93
CA CYS A 85 9.73 -26.22 6.74
C CYS A 85 10.36 -25.02 6.04
N GLN A 86 10.33 -25.00 4.71
CA GLN A 86 10.78 -23.86 3.91
C GLN A 86 9.61 -22.91 3.63
N VAL A 87 9.83 -21.62 3.79
CA VAL A 87 8.82 -20.61 3.48
C VAL A 87 8.46 -20.67 1.99
N CYS A 88 7.18 -20.73 1.70
CA CYS A 88 6.71 -20.74 0.33
C CYS A 88 6.90 -19.35 -0.30
N SER A 89 7.44 -19.31 -1.50
CA SER A 89 7.63 -18.07 -2.26
C SER A 89 7.14 -18.25 -3.68
N GLY A 90 6.85 -17.12 -4.32
CA GLY A 90 6.35 -17.10 -5.69
C GLY A 90 6.26 -15.70 -6.22
N SER A 91 5.68 -15.58 -7.40
CA SER A 91 5.40 -14.29 -8.03
C SER A 91 3.91 -14.01 -8.00
N LEU A 92 3.54 -12.75 -7.75
CA LEU A 92 2.14 -12.30 -7.78
C LEU A 92 1.68 -11.99 -9.20
N ILE A 93 2.58 -11.98 -10.16
CA ILE A 93 2.29 -11.64 -11.55
C ILE A 93 2.90 -12.69 -12.46
#